data_e336449347233094479b698f6d053818
#
_entry.id   e336449347233094479b698f6d053818
#
_cell.length_a   1.000
_cell.length_b   1.000
_cell.length_c   1.000
_cell.angle_alpha   90.00
_cell.angle_beta   90.00
_cell.angle_gamma   90.00
#
_symmetry.space_group_name_H-M   'P 1'
#
loop_
_entity.id
_entity.type
_entity.pdbx_description
1 polymer ?
#
loop_
_entity_poly.entity_id
_entity_poly.type
_entity_poly.pdbx_seq_one_letter_code
_entity_poly.pdbx_strand_id
1 'polypeptide(L)'
;MKKIIPVLFILLFSLQACKESEKKQTPESANKEVSDLSIYNLPSKWTNQNGKNIELKSLKGNVLVMVMIYTSCKAACPRLVADMRDIESKLNKKTKQHVKLILVSIDPKTDTPQKLKSFAIANQMNQDPWLFLRSSEENTREFAAVLAVNYKQISPIDFSHSNIISVFNPAGELVFQQEGLGVNNEKTITTINQEAEKLY
;
A
#
# COMPACT_ATOMS: atom_id res chain seq x y z
N MET A 1 -43.28 83.03 29.41
CA MET A 1 -41.91 82.64 29.84
C MET A 1 -41.93 81.15 30.16
N LYS A 2 -41.63 80.33 29.19
CA LYS A 2 -41.74 78.85 29.30
C LYS A 2 -40.34 78.26 29.54
N LYS A 3 -40.18 77.61 30.67
CA LYS A 3 -38.94 76.85 31.01
C LYS A 3 -39.03 75.46 30.38
N ILE A 4 -38.07 75.16 29.50
CA ILE A 4 -37.91 73.84 28.88
C ILE A 4 -36.87 73.05 29.70
N ILE A 5 -37.33 71.93 30.24
CA ILE A 5 -36.47 70.96 30.96
C ILE A 5 -36.01 69.92 29.95
N PRO A 6 -34.70 69.67 29.74
CA PRO A 6 -34.29 68.55 28.93
C PRO A 6 -34.31 67.25 29.71
N VAL A 7 -35.05 66.26 29.20
CA VAL A 7 -35.07 64.89 29.71
C VAL A 7 -33.79 64.22 29.21
N LEU A 8 -32.93 63.86 30.16
CA LEU A 8 -31.70 63.09 29.89
C LEU A 8 -32.09 61.59 29.81
N PHE A 9 -32.07 61.08 28.59
CA PHE A 9 -32.32 59.66 28.33
C PHE A 9 -31.03 58.85 28.57
N ILE A 10 -30.92 58.19 29.73
CA ILE A 10 -29.79 57.28 30.04
C ILE A 10 -30.06 55.95 29.37
N LEU A 11 -29.31 55.70 28.30
CA LEU A 11 -29.31 54.42 27.58
C LEU A 11 -28.42 53.41 28.36
N LEU A 12 -29.04 52.52 29.14
CA LEU A 12 -28.34 51.41 29.75
C LEU A 12 -28.00 50.39 28.70
N PHE A 13 -26.74 50.34 28.30
CA PHE A 13 -26.17 49.29 27.43
C PHE A 13 -25.91 48.07 28.33
N SER A 14 -26.80 47.09 28.28
CA SER A 14 -26.60 45.78 28.90
C SER A 14 -25.62 44.96 28.08
N LEU A 15 -24.38 44.87 28.55
CA LEU A 15 -23.38 43.92 28.08
C LEU A 15 -23.81 42.50 28.43
N GLN A 16 -24.43 41.81 27.49
CA GLN A 16 -24.58 40.37 27.59
C GLN A 16 -23.24 39.73 27.24
N ALA A 17 -22.51 39.31 28.28
CA ALA A 17 -21.36 38.44 28.16
C ALA A 17 -21.82 37.06 27.68
N CYS A 18 -21.57 36.75 26.43
CA CYS A 18 -21.62 35.36 25.92
C CYS A 18 -20.60 34.54 26.69
N LYS A 19 -21.11 33.68 27.56
CA LYS A 19 -20.32 32.63 28.22
C LYS A 19 -20.00 31.58 27.18
N GLU A 20 -18.80 31.67 26.62
CA GLU A 20 -18.23 30.68 25.68
C GLU A 20 -18.09 29.36 26.48
N SER A 21 -18.97 28.40 26.16
CA SER A 21 -18.93 27.07 26.72
C SER A 21 -17.70 26.38 26.16
N GLU A 22 -16.60 26.30 26.92
CA GLU A 22 -15.48 25.42 26.61
C GLU A 22 -16.02 23.98 26.48
N LYS A 23 -16.25 23.55 25.24
CA LYS A 23 -16.39 22.12 24.92
C LYS A 23 -15.05 21.47 25.25
N LYS A 24 -15.01 20.82 26.41
CA LYS A 24 -13.99 19.81 26.72
C LYS A 24 -13.91 18.86 25.52
N GLN A 25 -12.89 19.04 24.69
CA GLN A 25 -12.52 18.05 23.69
C GLN A 25 -12.08 16.80 24.46
N THR A 26 -12.97 15.82 24.52
CA THR A 26 -12.59 14.44 24.81
C THR A 26 -11.50 14.07 23.82
N PRO A 27 -10.37 13.46 24.22
CA PRO A 27 -9.40 12.98 23.26
C PRO A 27 -10.09 11.91 22.42
N GLU A 28 -10.52 12.31 21.23
CA GLU A 28 -10.98 11.40 20.19
C GLU A 28 -9.81 10.46 19.94
N SER A 29 -9.99 9.20 20.31
CA SER A 29 -9.10 8.10 19.98
C SER A 29 -8.74 8.26 18.51
N ALA A 30 -7.48 8.62 18.23
CA ALA A 30 -6.98 8.87 16.89
C ALA A 30 -7.08 7.58 16.08
N ASN A 31 -8.24 7.36 15.51
CA ASN A 31 -8.41 6.50 14.35
C ASN A 31 -7.69 7.24 13.23
N LYS A 32 -6.38 6.97 13.07
CA LYS A 32 -5.54 7.61 12.07
C LYS A 32 -6.16 7.23 10.72
N GLU A 33 -6.96 8.15 10.16
CA GLU A 33 -7.57 7.96 8.84
C GLU A 33 -6.49 7.48 7.88
N VAL A 34 -6.87 6.51 7.06
CA VAL A 34 -5.96 5.98 6.02
C VAL A 34 -5.75 7.13 5.03
N SER A 35 -4.52 7.48 4.76
CA SER A 35 -4.16 8.52 3.79
C SER A 35 -4.80 8.24 2.43
N ASP A 36 -5.26 9.28 1.73
CA ASP A 36 -5.84 9.16 0.37
C ASP A 36 -4.87 8.52 -0.63
N LEU A 37 -3.56 8.58 -0.36
CA LEU A 37 -2.51 7.96 -1.17
C LEU A 37 -2.27 6.48 -0.85
N SER A 38 -3.01 5.91 0.09
CA SER A 38 -2.81 4.54 0.52
C SER A 38 -3.49 3.53 -0.39
N ILE A 39 -2.76 2.46 -0.76
CA ILE A 39 -3.31 1.31 -1.48
C ILE A 39 -4.39 0.56 -0.66
N TYR A 40 -4.50 0.81 0.63
CA TYR A 40 -5.52 0.20 1.48
C TYR A 40 -6.93 0.76 1.24
N ASN A 41 -7.04 1.87 0.50
CA ASN A 41 -8.32 2.43 0.04
C ASN A 41 -8.88 1.70 -1.19
N LEU A 42 -8.09 0.86 -1.85
CA LEU A 42 -8.54 0.09 -3.00
C LEU A 42 -9.57 -0.97 -2.55
N PRO A 43 -10.76 -1.01 -3.16
CA PRO A 43 -11.81 -1.96 -2.80
C PRO A 43 -11.54 -3.37 -3.33
N SER A 44 -10.44 -3.57 -4.03
CA SER A 44 -10.09 -4.80 -4.71
C SER A 44 -9.92 -5.98 -3.74
N LYS A 45 -10.50 -7.12 -4.11
CA LYS A 45 -10.39 -8.39 -3.37
C LYS A 45 -9.36 -9.27 -4.05
N TRP A 46 -8.53 -9.88 -3.26
CA TRP A 46 -7.42 -10.72 -3.72
C TRP A 46 -7.57 -12.15 -3.19
N THR A 47 -7.04 -13.11 -3.93
CA THR A 47 -6.91 -14.50 -3.47
C THR A 47 -5.42 -14.84 -3.45
N ASN A 48 -4.94 -15.42 -2.36
CA ASN A 48 -3.54 -15.81 -2.24
C ASN A 48 -3.26 -17.21 -2.78
N GLN A 49 -1.99 -17.62 -2.80
CA GLN A 49 -1.52 -18.94 -3.25
C GLN A 49 -2.11 -20.13 -2.47
N ASN A 50 -2.73 -19.90 -1.32
CA ASN A 50 -3.40 -20.94 -0.52
C ASN A 50 -4.93 -20.91 -0.71
N GLY A 51 -5.45 -20.13 -1.66
CA GLY A 51 -6.89 -19.99 -1.94
C GLY A 51 -7.64 -19.12 -0.93
N LYS A 52 -6.93 -18.43 -0.01
CA LYS A 52 -7.55 -17.54 0.98
C LYS A 52 -7.80 -16.15 0.38
N ASN A 53 -9.00 -15.62 0.63
CA ASN A 53 -9.32 -14.24 0.27
C ASN A 53 -8.60 -13.26 1.21
N ILE A 54 -8.04 -12.20 0.62
CA ILE A 54 -7.26 -11.16 1.29
C ILE A 54 -7.73 -9.79 0.79
N GLU A 55 -7.89 -8.86 1.68
CA GLU A 55 -7.97 -7.43 1.40
C GLU A 55 -6.62 -6.79 1.66
N LEU A 56 -6.17 -5.84 0.83
CA LEU A 56 -4.86 -5.19 1.01
C LEU A 56 -4.71 -4.55 2.40
N LYS A 57 -5.80 -3.99 2.94
CA LYS A 57 -5.78 -3.40 4.29
C LYS A 57 -5.45 -4.38 5.41
N SER A 58 -5.61 -5.71 5.19
CA SER A 58 -5.19 -6.73 6.17
C SER A 58 -3.67 -6.85 6.30
N LEU A 59 -2.92 -6.23 5.38
CA LEU A 59 -1.47 -6.17 5.38
C LEU A 59 -0.93 -4.90 6.08
N LYS A 60 -1.81 -4.01 6.54
CA LYS A 60 -1.44 -2.78 7.26
C LYS A 60 -0.50 -3.09 8.42
N GLY A 61 0.47 -2.21 8.63
CA GLY A 61 1.50 -2.39 9.66
C GLY A 61 2.73 -3.17 9.18
N ASN A 62 2.77 -3.59 7.91
CA ASN A 62 3.97 -4.16 7.30
C ASN A 62 4.48 -3.22 6.20
N VAL A 63 5.78 -3.21 5.97
CA VAL A 63 6.37 -2.69 4.74
C VAL A 63 6.06 -3.69 3.63
N LEU A 64 5.50 -3.23 2.52
CA LEU A 64 5.15 -4.09 1.40
C LEU A 64 6.12 -3.87 0.25
N VAL A 65 6.73 -4.93 -0.24
CA VAL A 65 7.57 -4.91 -1.44
C VAL A 65 6.84 -5.69 -2.52
N MET A 66 6.40 -5.01 -3.56
CA MET A 66 5.50 -5.57 -4.55
C MET A 66 6.10 -5.58 -5.95
N VAL A 67 5.82 -6.64 -6.69
CA VAL A 67 6.17 -6.78 -8.10
C VAL A 67 5.04 -7.49 -8.84
N MET A 68 4.80 -7.11 -10.10
CA MET A 68 3.83 -7.79 -10.96
C MET A 68 4.54 -8.79 -11.87
N ILE A 69 3.98 -10.01 -11.93
CA ILE A 69 4.54 -11.15 -12.68
C ILE A 69 3.43 -11.97 -13.34
N TYR A 70 3.79 -12.96 -14.13
CA TYR A 70 2.93 -14.08 -14.49
C TYR A 70 3.75 -15.38 -14.49
N THR A 71 3.13 -16.50 -14.04
CA THR A 71 3.90 -17.73 -13.75
C THR A 71 4.45 -18.43 -14.98
N SER A 72 3.87 -18.21 -16.17
CA SER A 72 4.33 -18.81 -17.44
C SER A 72 5.46 -18.02 -18.12
N CYS A 73 5.86 -16.87 -17.58
CA CYS A 73 6.93 -16.05 -18.13
C CYS A 73 8.28 -16.77 -18.07
N LYS A 74 8.95 -16.87 -19.22
CA LYS A 74 10.28 -17.50 -19.33
C LYS A 74 11.43 -16.50 -19.55
N ALA A 75 11.14 -15.23 -19.72
CA ALA A 75 12.11 -14.20 -20.05
C ALA A 75 12.45 -13.30 -18.85
N ALA A 76 11.60 -12.34 -18.52
CA ALA A 76 11.86 -11.32 -17.50
C ALA A 76 11.60 -11.79 -16.05
N CYS A 77 10.54 -12.59 -15.82
CA CYS A 77 10.15 -12.99 -14.47
C CYS A 77 11.22 -13.79 -13.70
N PRO A 78 12.01 -14.71 -14.31
CA PRO A 78 13.09 -15.36 -13.57
C PRO A 78 14.11 -14.37 -13.00
N ARG A 79 14.39 -13.29 -13.72
CA ARG A 79 15.31 -12.24 -13.23
C ARG A 79 14.66 -11.41 -12.15
N LEU A 80 13.41 -11.02 -12.33
CA LEU A 80 12.66 -10.26 -11.33
C LEU A 80 12.48 -11.04 -10.02
N VAL A 81 12.24 -12.35 -10.10
CA VAL A 81 12.22 -13.26 -8.95
C VAL A 81 13.59 -13.31 -8.27
N ALA A 82 14.68 -13.36 -9.04
CA ALA A 82 16.03 -13.34 -8.50
C ALA A 82 16.33 -12.02 -7.77
N ASP A 83 15.90 -10.88 -8.33
CA ASP A 83 16.05 -9.57 -7.68
C ASP A 83 15.27 -9.51 -6.36
N MET A 84 14.02 -10.02 -6.32
CA MET A 84 13.23 -10.10 -5.08
C MET A 84 13.87 -11.02 -4.02
N ARG A 85 14.47 -12.13 -4.43
CA ARG A 85 15.20 -13.03 -3.52
C ARG A 85 16.50 -12.42 -3.01
N ASP A 86 17.21 -11.67 -3.86
CA ASP A 86 18.41 -10.90 -3.46
C ASP A 86 18.03 -9.88 -2.37
N ILE A 87 16.95 -9.14 -2.57
CA ILE A 87 16.40 -8.22 -1.57
C ILE A 87 16.13 -8.98 -0.26
N GLU A 88 15.35 -10.08 -0.31
CA GLU A 88 15.05 -10.88 0.90
C GLU A 88 16.32 -11.30 1.65
N SER A 89 17.31 -11.81 0.93
CA SER A 89 18.52 -12.37 1.51
C SER A 89 19.33 -11.33 2.31
N LYS A 90 19.24 -10.05 1.93
CA LYS A 90 19.95 -8.92 2.53
C LYS A 90 19.19 -8.24 3.66
N LEU A 91 17.90 -8.58 3.86
CA LEU A 91 17.15 -8.10 5.01
C LEU A 91 17.57 -8.85 6.28
N ASN A 92 17.80 -8.12 7.37
CA ASN A 92 18.07 -8.74 8.66
C ASN A 92 16.78 -9.38 9.25
N LYS A 93 16.96 -10.26 10.26
CA LYS A 93 15.87 -11.01 10.86
C LYS A 93 14.76 -10.11 11.46
N LYS A 94 15.14 -8.98 12.05
CA LYS A 94 14.20 -8.04 12.67
C LYS A 94 13.35 -7.34 11.60
N THR A 95 13.99 -6.82 10.54
CA THR A 95 13.30 -6.23 9.38
C THR A 95 12.33 -7.23 8.74
N LYS A 96 12.74 -8.49 8.52
CA LYS A 96 11.89 -9.51 7.88
C LYS A 96 10.56 -9.76 8.60
N GLN A 97 10.49 -9.55 9.91
CA GLN A 97 9.25 -9.70 10.69
C GLN A 97 8.20 -8.63 10.36
N HIS A 98 8.62 -7.51 9.79
CA HIS A 98 7.79 -6.36 9.46
C HIS A 98 7.65 -6.12 7.96
N VAL A 99 8.05 -7.07 7.13
CA VAL A 99 8.02 -6.98 5.66
C VAL A 99 7.16 -8.08 5.07
N LYS A 100 6.43 -7.76 3.99
CA LYS A 100 5.82 -8.75 3.09
C LYS A 100 6.36 -8.55 1.69
N LEU A 101 6.86 -9.63 1.09
CA LEU A 101 7.34 -9.69 -0.29
C LEU A 101 6.23 -10.27 -1.16
N ILE A 102 5.66 -9.46 -2.05
CA ILE A 102 4.38 -9.76 -2.70
C ILE A 102 4.56 -9.82 -4.21
N LEU A 103 4.18 -10.95 -4.79
CA LEU A 103 4.11 -11.12 -6.23
C LEU A 103 2.64 -11.12 -6.66
N VAL A 104 2.29 -10.18 -7.54
CA VAL A 104 0.92 -10.00 -8.02
C VAL A 104 0.83 -10.49 -9.46
N SER A 105 -0.06 -11.44 -9.72
CA SER A 105 -0.26 -11.95 -11.08
C SER A 105 -0.94 -10.94 -11.99
N ILE A 106 -0.40 -10.76 -13.21
CA ILE A 106 -1.03 -10.03 -14.32
C ILE A 106 -1.85 -10.94 -15.24
N ASP A 107 -1.79 -12.26 -15.04
CA ASP A 107 -2.54 -13.27 -15.81
C ASP A 107 -3.50 -14.06 -14.89
N PRO A 108 -4.54 -13.41 -14.34
CA PRO A 108 -5.44 -14.09 -13.41
C PRO A 108 -6.24 -15.23 -14.03
N LYS A 109 -6.33 -15.34 -15.36
CA LYS A 109 -6.98 -16.46 -16.03
C LYS A 109 -6.17 -17.74 -15.89
N THR A 110 -4.87 -17.62 -16.03
CA THR A 110 -3.94 -18.74 -16.03
C THR A 110 -3.39 -19.04 -14.64
N ASP A 111 -3.08 -18.00 -13.87
CA ASP A 111 -2.46 -18.10 -12.54
C ASP A 111 -3.50 -18.40 -11.46
N THR A 112 -3.94 -19.66 -11.40
CA THR A 112 -4.79 -20.14 -10.31
C THR A 112 -4.00 -20.15 -8.98
N PRO A 113 -4.66 -20.19 -7.81
CA PRO A 113 -3.96 -20.33 -6.52
C PRO A 113 -2.99 -21.51 -6.50
N GLN A 114 -3.36 -22.64 -7.12
CA GLN A 114 -2.52 -23.83 -7.22
C GLN A 114 -1.26 -23.58 -8.06
N LYS A 115 -1.38 -22.87 -9.19
CA LYS A 115 -0.22 -22.50 -10.01
C LYS A 115 0.70 -21.52 -9.28
N LEU A 116 0.14 -20.51 -8.62
CA LEU A 116 0.91 -19.59 -7.77
C LEU A 116 1.64 -20.32 -6.67
N LYS A 117 0.98 -21.30 -6.02
CA LYS A 117 1.61 -22.14 -4.98
C LYS A 117 2.74 -22.99 -5.53
N SER A 118 2.53 -23.62 -6.68
CA SER A 118 3.57 -24.43 -7.35
C SER A 118 4.76 -23.56 -7.73
N PHE A 119 4.52 -22.37 -8.24
CA PHE A 119 5.55 -21.39 -8.57
C PHE A 119 6.33 -20.93 -7.32
N ALA A 120 5.62 -20.65 -6.23
CA ALA A 120 6.23 -20.29 -4.94
C ALA A 120 7.15 -21.40 -4.41
N ILE A 121 6.70 -22.67 -4.46
CA ILE A 121 7.49 -23.82 -4.04
C ILE A 121 8.74 -23.99 -4.92
N ALA A 122 8.58 -23.95 -6.24
CA ALA A 122 9.68 -24.12 -7.19
C ALA A 122 10.77 -23.04 -7.03
N ASN A 123 10.40 -21.84 -6.56
CA ASN A 123 11.32 -20.72 -6.32
C ASN A 123 11.73 -20.58 -4.85
N GLN A 124 11.36 -21.52 -3.96
CA GLN A 124 11.66 -21.48 -2.50
C GLN A 124 11.09 -20.21 -1.81
N MET A 125 9.88 -19.80 -2.24
CA MET A 125 9.17 -18.59 -1.78
C MET A 125 7.80 -18.96 -1.16
N ASN A 126 7.66 -20.15 -0.58
CA ASN A 126 6.38 -20.69 -0.08
C ASN A 126 6.14 -20.47 1.43
N GLN A 127 6.98 -19.67 2.07
CA GLN A 127 6.91 -19.31 3.49
C GLN A 127 6.92 -17.79 3.67
N ASP A 128 6.61 -17.30 4.90
CA ASP A 128 6.84 -15.90 5.22
C ASP A 128 8.29 -15.48 4.90
N PRO A 129 8.49 -14.28 4.38
CA PRO A 129 7.53 -13.18 4.21
C PRO A 129 6.80 -13.15 2.85
N TRP A 130 6.79 -14.26 2.09
CA TRP A 130 6.31 -14.32 0.72
C TRP A 130 4.80 -14.47 0.61
N LEU A 131 4.20 -13.68 -0.27
CA LEU A 131 2.78 -13.70 -0.57
C LEU A 131 2.57 -13.57 -2.08
N PHE A 132 1.75 -14.44 -2.65
CA PHE A 132 1.37 -14.40 -4.05
C PHE A 132 -0.11 -14.05 -4.14
N LEU A 133 -0.46 -13.07 -4.96
CA LEU A 133 -1.81 -12.57 -5.08
C LEU A 133 -2.30 -12.63 -6.53
N ARG A 134 -3.58 -12.95 -6.67
CA ARG A 134 -4.35 -12.80 -7.91
C ARG A 134 -5.70 -12.18 -7.61
N SER A 135 -6.30 -11.54 -8.62
CA SER A 135 -7.64 -10.95 -8.51
C SER A 135 -8.42 -11.14 -9.81
N SER A 136 -9.50 -10.38 -10.04
CA SER A 136 -10.12 -10.24 -11.34
C SER A 136 -9.20 -9.46 -12.30
N GLU A 137 -9.45 -9.55 -13.62
CA GLU A 137 -8.73 -8.75 -14.61
C GLU A 137 -8.90 -7.24 -14.36
N GLU A 138 -10.08 -6.82 -13.95
CA GLU A 138 -10.41 -5.43 -13.65
C GLU A 138 -9.57 -4.92 -12.46
N ASN A 139 -9.63 -5.60 -11.31
CA ASN A 139 -8.84 -5.25 -10.13
C ASN A 139 -7.33 -5.29 -10.42
N THR A 140 -6.87 -6.26 -11.22
CA THR A 140 -5.47 -6.37 -11.61
C THR A 140 -5.04 -5.17 -12.46
N ARG A 141 -5.90 -4.70 -13.37
CA ARG A 141 -5.65 -3.54 -14.22
C ARG A 141 -5.65 -2.24 -13.42
N GLU A 142 -6.61 -2.07 -12.50
CA GLU A 142 -6.64 -0.95 -11.58
C GLU A 142 -5.35 -0.89 -10.74
N PHE A 143 -4.96 -2.02 -10.17
CA PHE A 143 -3.75 -2.10 -9.34
C PHE A 143 -2.48 -1.83 -10.14
N ALA A 144 -2.38 -2.34 -11.37
CA ALA A 144 -1.26 -2.04 -12.26
C ALA A 144 -1.14 -0.53 -12.55
N ALA A 145 -2.28 0.15 -12.74
CA ALA A 145 -2.28 1.61 -12.94
C ALA A 145 -1.76 2.35 -11.70
N VAL A 146 -2.15 1.92 -10.49
CA VAL A 146 -1.63 2.48 -9.22
C VAL A 146 -0.12 2.30 -9.09
N LEU A 147 0.42 1.17 -9.56
CA LEU A 147 1.86 0.88 -9.56
C LEU A 147 2.61 1.49 -10.75
N ALA A 148 1.94 2.21 -11.65
CA ALA A 148 2.49 2.66 -12.93
C ALA A 148 3.08 1.50 -13.78
N VAL A 149 2.57 0.28 -13.60
CA VAL A 149 2.96 -0.89 -14.37
C VAL A 149 2.12 -0.98 -15.62
N ASN A 150 2.74 -0.78 -16.79
CA ASN A 150 2.12 -1.05 -18.07
C ASN A 150 2.25 -2.54 -18.38
N TYR A 151 1.15 -3.19 -18.75
CA TYR A 151 1.21 -4.54 -19.29
C TYR A 151 0.22 -4.74 -20.43
N LYS A 152 0.60 -5.58 -21.37
CA LYS A 152 -0.21 -5.93 -22.54
C LYS A 152 0.02 -7.39 -22.91
N GLN A 153 -1.05 -8.14 -23.12
CA GLN A 153 -0.96 -9.48 -23.70
C GLN A 153 -0.50 -9.37 -25.15
N ILE A 154 0.58 -10.05 -25.49
CA ILE A 154 1.20 -10.04 -26.84
C ILE A 154 1.00 -11.36 -27.59
N SER A 155 0.68 -12.44 -26.86
CA SER A 155 0.26 -13.74 -27.40
C SER A 155 -0.70 -14.41 -26.41
N PRO A 156 -1.31 -15.57 -26.73
CA PRO A 156 -2.19 -16.28 -25.81
C PRO A 156 -1.56 -16.63 -24.45
N ILE A 157 -0.23 -16.69 -24.37
CA ILE A 157 0.52 -17.12 -23.18
C ILE A 157 1.59 -16.11 -22.71
N ASP A 158 1.79 -15.00 -23.45
CA ASP A 158 2.85 -14.04 -23.16
C ASP A 158 2.31 -12.62 -22.98
N PHE A 159 2.97 -11.90 -22.09
CA PHE A 159 2.72 -10.48 -21.80
C PHE A 159 4.02 -9.69 -21.93
N SER A 160 3.89 -8.47 -22.48
CA SER A 160 4.88 -7.41 -22.26
C SER A 160 4.45 -6.62 -21.03
N HIS A 161 5.35 -6.38 -20.07
CA HIS A 161 5.06 -5.57 -18.90
C HIS A 161 6.30 -4.81 -18.39
N SER A 162 6.05 -3.72 -17.68
CA SER A 162 7.10 -2.99 -16.97
C SER A 162 7.66 -3.85 -15.82
N ASN A 163 8.97 -3.79 -15.64
CA ASN A 163 9.66 -4.50 -14.56
C ASN A 163 9.92 -3.50 -13.43
N ILE A 164 8.96 -3.37 -12.52
CA ILE A 164 8.98 -2.38 -11.43
C ILE A 164 8.82 -3.11 -10.10
N ILE A 165 9.75 -2.87 -9.18
CA ILE A 165 9.64 -3.25 -7.76
C ILE A 165 9.19 -2.01 -7.01
N SER A 166 8.05 -2.10 -6.32
CA SER A 166 7.44 -0.99 -5.57
C SER A 166 7.53 -1.26 -4.06
N VAL A 167 7.96 -0.27 -3.29
CA VAL A 167 8.04 -0.33 -1.82
C VAL A 167 6.98 0.60 -1.23
N PHE A 168 6.15 0.05 -0.35
CA PHE A 168 5.13 0.79 0.40
C PHE A 168 5.47 0.78 1.88
N ASN A 169 5.24 1.91 2.53
CA ASN A 169 5.34 2.03 3.98
C ASN A 169 4.20 1.27 4.70
N PRO A 170 4.26 1.14 6.04
CA PRO A 170 3.23 0.44 6.82
C PRO A 170 1.81 1.02 6.72
N ALA A 171 1.68 2.28 6.27
CA ALA A 171 0.40 2.93 5.99
C ALA A 171 -0.14 2.63 4.58
N GLY A 172 0.62 1.91 3.75
CA GLY A 172 0.26 1.56 2.38
C GLY A 172 0.53 2.67 1.35
N GLU A 173 1.37 3.64 1.68
CA GLU A 173 1.78 4.70 0.77
C GLU A 173 3.05 4.31 0.02
N LEU A 174 3.09 4.58 -1.28
CA LEU A 174 4.26 4.32 -2.12
C LEU A 174 5.42 5.24 -1.71
N VAL A 175 6.56 4.65 -1.33
CA VAL A 175 7.75 5.40 -0.88
C VAL A 175 8.94 5.25 -1.82
N PHE A 176 8.99 4.18 -2.61
CA PHE A 176 10.07 3.97 -3.57
C PHE A 176 9.66 3.02 -4.70
N GLN A 177 10.19 3.25 -5.88
CA GLN A 177 10.11 2.32 -7.01
C GLN A 177 11.48 2.17 -7.67
N GLN A 178 11.79 0.93 -8.06
CA GLN A 178 12.94 0.57 -8.86
C GLN A 178 12.48 -0.04 -10.17
N GLU A 179 12.89 0.55 -11.29
CA GLU A 179 12.61 0.02 -12.61
C GLU A 179 13.83 -0.69 -13.19
N GLY A 180 13.59 -1.73 -13.97
CA GLY A 180 14.62 -2.53 -14.66
C GLY A 180 14.80 -3.92 -14.07
N LEU A 181 15.65 -4.71 -14.75
CA LEU A 181 16.01 -6.07 -14.35
C LEU A 181 17.49 -6.12 -13.97
N GLY A 182 17.80 -6.77 -12.85
CA GLY A 182 19.17 -6.97 -12.41
C GLY A 182 19.90 -5.68 -12.08
N VAL A 183 19.20 -4.66 -11.70
CA VAL A 183 19.75 -3.41 -11.19
C VAL A 183 20.22 -3.59 -9.74
N ASN A 184 21.06 -2.67 -9.27
CA ASN A 184 21.52 -2.70 -7.88
C ASN A 184 20.36 -2.45 -6.92
N ASN A 185 20.09 -3.40 -6.01
CA ASN A 185 19.00 -3.36 -5.05
C ASN A 185 19.30 -2.57 -3.76
N GLU A 186 20.49 -1.98 -3.61
CA GLU A 186 20.91 -1.32 -2.35
C GLU A 186 19.93 -0.23 -1.90
N LYS A 187 19.48 0.62 -2.82
CA LYS A 187 18.53 1.68 -2.49
C LYS A 187 17.17 1.13 -2.07
N THR A 188 16.68 0.09 -2.74
CA THR A 188 15.46 -0.61 -2.37
C THR A 188 15.58 -1.19 -0.97
N ILE A 189 16.68 -1.90 -0.68
CA ILE A 189 16.96 -2.53 0.63
C ILE A 189 17.07 -1.46 1.73
N THR A 190 17.77 -0.37 1.45
CA THR A 190 17.89 0.75 2.39
C THR A 190 16.53 1.35 2.73
N THR A 191 15.68 1.59 1.72
CA THR A 191 14.31 2.10 1.93
C THR A 191 13.48 1.14 2.77
N ILE A 192 13.54 -0.18 2.46
CA ILE A 192 12.80 -1.20 3.24
C ILE A 192 13.23 -1.17 4.71
N ASN A 193 14.55 -1.12 4.99
CA ASN A 193 15.05 -1.08 6.35
C ASN A 193 14.59 0.19 7.08
N GLN A 194 14.70 1.36 6.45
CA GLN A 194 14.25 2.63 7.02
C GLN A 194 12.77 2.64 7.36
N GLU A 195 11.92 2.07 6.50
CA GLU A 195 10.48 1.99 6.78
C GLU A 195 10.15 0.96 7.86
N ALA A 196 10.84 -0.17 7.89
CA ALA A 196 10.66 -1.18 8.92
C ALA A 196 11.16 -0.71 10.31
N GLU A 197 12.26 0.05 10.38
CA GLU A 197 12.82 0.60 11.63
C GLU A 197 11.84 1.53 12.36
N LYS A 198 10.89 2.15 11.66
CA LYS A 198 9.83 2.96 12.27
C LYS A 198 8.82 2.15 13.08
N LEU A 199 8.88 0.81 13.00
CA LEU A 199 7.94 -0.11 13.65
C LEU A 199 8.47 -0.72 14.95
N TYR A 200 9.73 -0.39 15.33
CA TYR A 200 10.33 -0.95 16.54
C TYR A 200 11.37 -0.07 17.24
#